data_908925e85e6cea480c198b7f8e0861a8
#
_entry.id   908925e85e6cea480c198b7f8e0861a8
#
_cell.length_a   1.000
_cell.length_b   1.000
_cell.length_c   1.000
_cell.angle_alpha   90.00
_cell.angle_beta   90.00
_cell.angle_gamma   90.00
#
_symmetry.space_group_name_H-M   'P 1'
#
loop_
_entity.id
_entity.type
_entity.pdbx_description
1 polymer ?
#
loop_
_entity_poly.entity_id
_entity_poly.type
_entity_poly.pdbx_seq_one_letter_code
_entity_poly.pdbx_strand_id
1 'polypeptide(L)'
;MKNITRMCLAGLLLLNLYFSEETNAQEIIPTYSDYLTDNLYLLHPSMAGAATINKIRLTARQQWLDVDNAPGLQTLSIHGRATEKVGVGGIIFNDHNGNFSKRGVYGSFAYHLNFAVRDTYLNLLSFGISGGLIQHHLDQTGFSGYDPLIGEDELTDYYGNVDFGMSYYYNNFFTHLTVKNILEGQRELFISDAVPGNQRTLFFSAGYVIEPGHSPWSLEPSLLLQYRDYSGEKAIDLNFKAYYRGLEEGGIFGGISYRRGFEGADFVNERGNTTREALQYVTPFAGIQYKNFLFAYTYSEQFNDVVLSNGGFHQITLGYNFGSNRERHNCGCHNINHLWH
;
A
#
# COMPACT_ATOMS: atom_id res chain seq x y z
N MET A 1 20.47 -14.76 -30.04
CA MET A 1 20.25 -14.76 -28.60
C MET A 1 21.35 -14.06 -27.79
N LYS A 2 22.65 -14.30 -27.99
CA LYS A 2 23.74 -13.64 -27.23
C LYS A 2 23.80 -12.10 -27.34
N ASN A 3 23.35 -11.50 -28.42
CA ASN A 3 23.40 -10.04 -28.61
C ASN A 3 22.22 -9.30 -27.91
N ILE A 4 21.05 -9.93 -27.78
CA ILE A 4 19.89 -9.36 -27.07
C ILE A 4 20.18 -9.33 -25.57
N THR A 5 20.79 -10.37 -25.03
CA THR A 5 21.15 -10.42 -23.59
C THR A 5 22.20 -9.37 -23.22
N ARG A 6 23.15 -9.06 -24.14
CA ARG A 6 24.14 -7.99 -23.92
C ARG A 6 23.53 -6.59 -24.00
N MET A 7 22.56 -6.37 -24.89
CA MET A 7 21.83 -5.09 -24.97
C MET A 7 20.94 -4.87 -23.74
N CYS A 8 20.26 -5.90 -23.22
CA CYS A 8 19.50 -5.78 -21.98
C CYS A 8 20.39 -5.52 -20.76
N LEU A 9 21.57 -6.17 -20.68
CA LEU A 9 22.53 -5.93 -19.60
C LEU A 9 23.13 -4.50 -19.66
N ALA A 10 23.45 -4.01 -20.86
CA ALA A 10 23.94 -2.64 -21.06
C ALA A 10 22.87 -1.59 -20.75
N GLY A 11 21.60 -1.85 -21.06
CA GLY A 11 20.47 -0.99 -20.70
C GLY A 11 20.26 -0.93 -19.17
N LEU A 12 20.40 -2.04 -18.46
CA LEU A 12 20.34 -2.09 -17.00
C LEU A 12 21.53 -1.36 -16.32
N LEU A 13 22.73 -1.45 -16.91
CA LEU A 13 23.91 -0.75 -16.40
C LEU A 13 23.85 0.77 -16.64
N LEU A 14 23.28 1.22 -17.75
CA LEU A 14 23.09 2.65 -18.03
C LEU A 14 21.99 3.28 -17.14
N LEU A 15 21.00 2.50 -16.69
CA LEU A 15 20.00 2.98 -15.75
C LEU A 15 20.58 3.29 -14.35
N ASN A 16 21.69 2.64 -13.97
CA ASN A 16 22.34 2.86 -12.67
C ASN A 16 23.28 4.08 -12.61
N LEU A 17 23.60 4.72 -13.74
CA LEU A 17 24.54 5.86 -13.80
C LEU A 17 23.87 7.23 -13.65
N TYR A 18 22.52 7.30 -13.60
CA TYR A 18 21.78 8.57 -13.54
C TYR A 18 21.24 8.93 -12.14
N PHE A 19 21.50 8.13 -11.11
CA PHE A 19 20.93 8.37 -9.78
C PHE A 19 22.02 8.52 -8.71
N SER A 20 22.68 9.66 -8.69
CA SER A 20 23.48 10.10 -7.54
C SER A 20 23.21 11.58 -7.27
N GLU A 21 22.05 11.88 -6.66
CA GLU A 21 21.86 13.09 -5.88
C GLU A 21 21.58 12.66 -4.44
N GLU A 22 22.45 13.07 -3.53
CA GLU A 22 22.28 12.88 -2.09
C GLU A 22 21.19 13.84 -1.59
N THR A 23 19.95 13.37 -1.55
CA THR A 23 18.86 14.05 -0.85
C THR A 23 18.66 13.39 0.50
N ASN A 24 18.96 14.12 1.59
CA ASN A 24 18.64 13.73 2.96
C ASN A 24 17.13 13.86 3.17
N ALA A 25 16.36 12.84 2.85
CA ALA A 25 14.93 12.78 3.13
C ALA A 25 14.69 11.76 4.25
N GLN A 26 14.00 12.18 5.31
CA GLN A 26 13.50 11.25 6.31
C GLN A 26 12.49 10.30 5.68
N GLU A 27 12.66 9.01 5.88
CA GLU A 27 11.73 8.00 5.41
C GLU A 27 10.38 8.17 6.12
N ILE A 28 9.35 8.55 5.35
CA ILE A 28 8.00 8.66 5.86
C ILE A 28 7.45 7.24 6.05
N ILE A 29 6.94 6.96 7.23
CA ILE A 29 6.31 5.70 7.62
C ILE A 29 5.37 5.19 6.53
N PRO A 30 5.44 3.92 6.13
CA PRO A 30 4.63 3.36 5.07
C PRO A 30 3.15 3.53 5.37
N THR A 31 2.49 4.32 4.56
CA THR A 31 1.07 4.65 4.72
C THR A 31 0.16 3.46 4.48
N TYR A 32 0.63 2.41 3.79
CA TYR A 32 -0.21 1.31 3.33
C TYR A 32 0.45 -0.05 3.55
N SER A 33 0.20 -0.65 4.72
CA SER A 33 0.38 -2.09 4.94
C SER A 33 -0.92 -2.88 4.72
N ASP A 34 -1.99 -2.19 4.31
CA ASP A 34 -3.34 -2.76 4.15
C ASP A 34 -3.43 -3.82 3.06
N TYR A 35 -2.55 -3.74 2.05
CA TYR A 35 -2.47 -4.74 0.99
C TYR A 35 -2.11 -6.15 1.54
N LEU A 36 -1.50 -6.24 2.73
CA LEU A 36 -1.19 -7.50 3.39
C LEU A 36 -2.47 -8.23 3.85
N THR A 37 -3.54 -7.50 4.12
CA THR A 37 -4.82 -8.01 4.64
C THR A 37 -5.93 -8.04 3.59
N ASP A 38 -5.59 -8.40 2.35
CA ASP A 38 -6.53 -8.53 1.21
C ASP A 38 -7.21 -7.20 0.77
N ASN A 39 -6.50 -6.08 0.88
CA ASN A 39 -6.99 -4.79 0.38
C ASN A 39 -6.04 -4.15 -0.63
N LEU A 40 -5.71 -4.87 -1.71
CA LEU A 40 -4.86 -4.36 -2.80
C LEU A 40 -5.44 -3.10 -3.47
N TYR A 41 -6.74 -2.90 -3.37
CA TYR A 41 -7.42 -1.74 -3.96
C TYR A 41 -6.93 -0.40 -3.39
N LEU A 42 -6.54 -0.34 -2.11
CA LEU A 42 -5.98 0.88 -1.53
C LEU A 42 -4.66 1.33 -2.19
N LEU A 43 -3.91 0.36 -2.71
CA LEU A 43 -2.64 0.62 -3.36
C LEU A 43 -2.78 0.74 -4.88
N HIS A 44 -3.61 -0.12 -5.48
CA HIS A 44 -3.73 -0.29 -6.93
C HIS A 44 -5.16 0.02 -7.42
N PRO A 45 -5.43 1.18 -8.02
CA PRO A 45 -6.77 1.54 -8.52
C PRO A 45 -7.30 0.55 -9.57
N SER A 46 -6.43 -0.14 -10.30
CA SER A 46 -6.78 -1.22 -11.24
C SER A 46 -7.44 -2.42 -10.58
N MET A 47 -7.35 -2.54 -9.25
CA MET A 47 -8.02 -3.60 -8.46
C MET A 47 -9.47 -3.27 -8.11
N ALA A 48 -9.97 -2.07 -8.40
CA ALA A 48 -11.38 -1.73 -8.21
C ALA A 48 -12.28 -2.69 -9.00
N GLY A 49 -13.10 -3.48 -8.32
CA GLY A 49 -13.97 -4.49 -8.93
C GLY A 49 -13.24 -5.63 -9.65
N ALA A 50 -11.94 -5.87 -9.45
CA ALA A 50 -11.24 -7.01 -10.03
C ALA A 50 -11.70 -8.34 -9.45
N ALA A 51 -12.15 -8.35 -8.19
CA ALA A 51 -12.65 -9.54 -7.53
C ALA A 51 -14.03 -10.01 -8.06
N THR A 52 -14.34 -11.29 -7.83
CA THR A 52 -15.63 -11.89 -8.18
C THR A 52 -16.79 -11.43 -7.27
N ILE A 53 -16.48 -10.73 -6.20
CA ILE A 53 -17.41 -10.16 -5.22
C ILE A 53 -17.12 -8.69 -4.98
N ASN A 54 -18.08 -7.95 -4.44
CA ASN A 54 -17.86 -6.60 -3.96
C ASN A 54 -17.27 -6.65 -2.55
N LYS A 55 -16.40 -5.71 -2.24
CA LYS A 55 -15.69 -5.66 -0.96
C LYS A 55 -15.86 -4.30 -0.29
N ILE A 56 -16.15 -4.32 1.01
CA ILE A 56 -16.01 -3.18 1.91
C ILE A 56 -14.89 -3.53 2.89
N ARG A 57 -13.97 -2.59 3.13
CA ARG A 57 -12.88 -2.74 4.10
C ARG A 57 -12.76 -1.47 4.92
N LEU A 58 -12.78 -1.65 6.23
CA LEU A 58 -12.49 -0.62 7.22
C LEU A 58 -11.19 -1.00 7.90
N THR A 59 -10.19 -0.13 7.84
CA THR A 59 -8.90 -0.33 8.50
C THR A 59 -8.65 0.80 9.47
N ALA A 60 -8.22 0.46 10.68
CA ALA A 60 -7.72 1.39 11.68
C ALA A 60 -6.31 0.97 12.07
N ARG A 61 -5.37 1.88 11.92
CA ARG A 61 -3.97 1.73 12.28
C ARG A 61 -3.58 2.79 13.30
N GLN A 62 -2.88 2.38 14.35
CA GLN A 62 -2.33 3.26 15.37
C GLN A 62 -0.87 2.91 15.63
N GLN A 63 -0.05 3.93 15.72
CA GLN A 63 1.33 3.84 16.13
C GLN A 63 1.43 4.22 17.61
N TRP A 64 2.31 3.57 18.36
CA TRP A 64 2.61 3.93 19.77
C TRP A 64 1.35 4.14 20.62
N LEU A 65 0.72 3.03 21.03
CA LEU A 65 -0.53 3.06 21.81
C LEU A 65 -0.42 3.77 23.17
N ASP A 66 0.80 3.99 23.63
CA ASP A 66 1.15 4.63 24.90
C ASP A 66 1.43 6.13 24.77
N VAL A 67 1.32 6.71 23.59
CA VAL A 67 1.60 8.13 23.30
C VAL A 67 0.31 8.85 22.93
N ASP A 68 0.02 9.96 23.61
CA ASP A 68 -1.11 10.83 23.27
C ASP A 68 -0.91 11.48 21.90
N ASN A 69 -1.99 11.55 21.10
CA ASN A 69 -1.96 12.05 19.71
C ASN A 69 -0.95 11.35 18.80
N ALA A 70 -0.63 10.09 19.08
CA ALA A 70 0.23 9.28 18.24
C ALA A 70 -0.31 9.13 16.81
N PRO A 71 0.58 8.94 15.82
CA PRO A 71 0.16 8.80 14.44
C PRO A 71 -0.85 7.68 14.24
N GLY A 72 -1.92 7.97 13.50
CA GLY A 72 -2.98 7.02 13.22
C GLY A 72 -3.59 7.22 11.85
N LEU A 73 -3.93 6.11 11.18
CA LEU A 73 -4.56 6.08 9.87
C LEU A 73 -5.86 5.28 9.94
N GLN A 74 -6.93 5.88 9.45
CA GLN A 74 -8.21 5.22 9.27
C GLN A 74 -8.59 5.26 7.80
N THR A 75 -8.98 4.12 7.23
CA THR A 75 -9.42 4.02 5.85
C THR A 75 -10.72 3.25 5.75
N LEU A 76 -11.63 3.73 4.94
CA LEU A 76 -12.82 3.01 4.51
C LEU A 76 -12.77 2.90 3.00
N SER A 77 -12.77 1.69 2.48
CA SER A 77 -12.82 1.44 1.05
C SER A 77 -14.02 0.56 0.68
N ILE A 78 -14.63 0.88 -0.45
CA ILE A 78 -15.66 0.08 -1.09
C ILE A 78 -15.37 -0.04 -2.56
N HIS A 79 -15.41 -1.23 -3.11
CA HIS A 79 -15.28 -1.43 -4.54
C HIS A 79 -16.04 -2.65 -5.01
N GLY A 80 -16.41 -2.62 -6.26
CA GLY A 80 -17.11 -3.72 -6.89
C GLY A 80 -17.20 -3.54 -8.39
N ARG A 81 -17.77 -4.53 -9.05
CA ARG A 81 -17.89 -4.53 -10.51
C ARG A 81 -19.25 -3.98 -10.92
N ALA A 82 -19.25 -2.87 -11.67
CA ALA A 82 -20.47 -2.26 -12.18
C ALA A 82 -21.01 -2.96 -13.44
N THR A 83 -20.12 -3.45 -14.31
CA THR A 83 -20.46 -4.26 -15.51
C THR A 83 -19.45 -5.41 -15.65
N GLU A 84 -19.56 -6.25 -16.66
CA GLU A 84 -18.60 -7.34 -16.93
C GLU A 84 -17.14 -6.85 -17.06
N LYS A 85 -16.92 -5.64 -17.56
CA LYS A 85 -15.59 -5.09 -17.80
C LYS A 85 -15.25 -3.88 -16.96
N VAL A 86 -16.21 -3.31 -16.23
CA VAL A 86 -16.03 -2.06 -15.50
C VAL A 86 -16.12 -2.29 -14.01
N GLY A 87 -15.08 -1.91 -13.29
CA GLY A 87 -15.04 -1.82 -11.84
C GLY A 87 -15.11 -0.36 -11.38
N VAL A 88 -15.74 -0.13 -10.24
CA VAL A 88 -15.81 1.17 -9.59
C VAL A 88 -15.49 1.02 -8.11
N GLY A 89 -15.03 2.10 -7.50
CA GLY A 89 -14.76 2.09 -6.07
C GLY A 89 -14.62 3.48 -5.50
N GLY A 90 -14.59 3.54 -4.16
CA GLY A 90 -14.36 4.74 -3.39
C GLY A 90 -13.50 4.44 -2.18
N ILE A 91 -12.72 5.43 -1.76
CA ILE A 91 -11.87 5.38 -0.57
C ILE A 91 -12.08 6.69 0.19
N ILE A 92 -12.28 6.59 1.49
CA ILE A 92 -12.24 7.72 2.43
C ILE A 92 -11.13 7.40 3.42
N PHE A 93 -10.32 8.39 3.74
CA PHE A 93 -9.25 8.21 4.71
C PHE A 93 -9.09 9.43 5.62
N ASN A 94 -8.59 9.16 6.83
CA ASN A 94 -8.17 10.15 7.81
C ASN A 94 -6.84 9.69 8.40
N ASP A 95 -5.80 10.47 8.16
CA ASP A 95 -4.44 10.26 8.64
C ASP A 95 -4.10 11.43 9.57
N HIS A 96 -3.62 11.14 10.77
CA HIS A 96 -3.24 12.16 11.73
C HIS A 96 -1.88 11.84 12.35
N ASN A 97 -1.12 12.88 12.64
CA ASN A 97 0.17 12.80 13.28
C ASN A 97 0.39 14.06 14.13
N GLY A 98 0.16 13.96 15.43
CA GLY A 98 0.17 15.12 16.31
C GLY A 98 -0.84 16.17 15.85
N ASN A 99 -0.37 17.39 15.65
CA ASN A 99 -1.19 18.54 15.20
C ASN A 99 -1.47 18.57 13.69
N PHE A 100 -0.86 17.67 12.92
CA PHE A 100 -1.08 17.58 11.48
C PHE A 100 -2.08 16.47 11.16
N SER A 101 -3.07 16.79 10.32
CA SER A 101 -4.00 15.80 9.78
C SER A 101 -4.19 15.93 8.28
N LYS A 102 -4.40 14.78 7.64
CA LYS A 102 -4.66 14.65 6.22
C LYS A 102 -5.91 13.82 6.02
N ARG A 103 -6.94 14.40 5.43
CA ARG A 103 -8.20 13.73 5.13
C ARG A 103 -8.45 13.75 3.65
N GLY A 104 -9.11 12.72 3.12
CA GLY A 104 -9.40 12.72 1.70
C GLY A 104 -10.42 11.70 1.28
N VAL A 105 -10.92 11.91 0.07
CA VAL A 105 -11.83 11.01 -0.62
C VAL A 105 -11.31 10.76 -2.03
N TYR A 106 -11.31 9.51 -2.47
CA TYR A 106 -10.98 9.09 -3.83
C TYR A 106 -12.16 8.36 -4.45
N GLY A 107 -12.42 8.62 -5.73
CA GLY A 107 -13.26 7.81 -6.59
C GLY A 107 -12.40 7.09 -7.63
N SER A 108 -12.69 5.82 -7.91
CA SER A 108 -11.91 5.00 -8.83
C SER A 108 -12.78 4.37 -9.90
N PHE A 109 -12.20 4.28 -11.10
CA PHE A 109 -12.74 3.57 -12.24
C PHE A 109 -11.68 2.60 -12.76
N ALA A 110 -12.08 1.33 -13.01
CA ALA A 110 -11.20 0.32 -13.59
C ALA A 110 -11.84 -0.35 -14.79
N TYR A 111 -11.02 -0.71 -15.76
CA TYR A 111 -11.44 -1.45 -16.96
C TYR A 111 -10.66 -2.77 -17.03
N HIS A 112 -11.41 -3.87 -17.15
CA HIS A 112 -10.91 -5.22 -17.07
C HIS A 112 -11.03 -5.92 -18.43
N LEU A 113 -9.89 -6.38 -18.95
CA LEU A 113 -9.78 -7.16 -20.18
C LEU A 113 -9.49 -8.61 -19.81
N ASN A 114 -10.47 -9.48 -20.00
CA ASN A 114 -10.29 -10.92 -19.85
C ASN A 114 -9.88 -11.52 -21.22
N PHE A 115 -8.68 -12.08 -21.30
CA PHE A 115 -8.15 -12.76 -22.46
C PHE A 115 -8.30 -14.28 -22.38
N ALA A 116 -8.93 -14.81 -21.33
CA ALA A 116 -9.20 -16.23 -21.23
C ALA A 116 -10.18 -16.67 -22.31
N VAL A 117 -9.79 -17.67 -23.12
CA VAL A 117 -10.62 -18.26 -24.17
C VAL A 117 -11.67 -19.23 -23.58
N ARG A 118 -11.43 -19.70 -22.35
CA ARG A 118 -12.33 -20.58 -21.58
C ARG A 118 -12.28 -20.13 -20.11
N ASP A 119 -13.35 -20.34 -19.39
CA ASP A 119 -13.45 -20.01 -17.95
C ASP A 119 -12.53 -20.87 -17.04
N THR A 120 -11.67 -21.71 -17.65
CA THR A 120 -10.80 -22.66 -16.95
C THR A 120 -9.49 -22.04 -16.46
N TYR A 121 -9.11 -20.86 -16.96
CA TYR A 121 -7.88 -20.20 -16.52
C TYR A 121 -8.07 -18.68 -16.43
N LEU A 122 -7.33 -18.05 -15.54
CA LEU A 122 -7.33 -16.61 -15.37
C LEU A 122 -6.29 -15.96 -16.30
N ASN A 123 -6.74 -15.01 -17.12
CA ASN A 123 -5.88 -14.16 -17.93
C ASN A 123 -6.51 -12.76 -18.01
N LEU A 124 -6.24 -11.95 -17.00
CA LEU A 124 -6.92 -10.69 -16.75
C LEU A 124 -5.94 -9.52 -16.72
N LEU A 125 -6.10 -8.58 -17.64
CA LEU A 125 -5.40 -7.30 -17.61
C LEU A 125 -6.40 -6.22 -17.17
N SER A 126 -6.02 -5.42 -16.20
CA SER A 126 -6.86 -4.37 -15.63
C SER A 126 -6.12 -3.04 -15.65
N PHE A 127 -6.79 -1.99 -16.08
CA PHE A 127 -6.33 -0.61 -15.96
C PHE A 127 -7.25 0.13 -15.01
N GLY A 128 -6.69 1.02 -14.20
CA GLY A 128 -7.47 1.81 -13.25
C GLY A 128 -6.97 3.23 -13.12
N ILE A 129 -7.90 4.13 -12.90
CA ILE A 129 -7.63 5.53 -12.58
C ILE A 129 -8.42 5.89 -11.33
N SER A 130 -7.80 6.66 -10.44
CA SER A 130 -8.48 7.27 -9.29
C SER A 130 -8.30 8.76 -9.31
N GLY A 131 -9.37 9.50 -8.96
CA GLY A 131 -9.31 10.93 -8.71
C GLY A 131 -9.71 11.21 -7.28
N GLY A 132 -9.01 12.11 -6.60
CA GLY A 132 -9.24 12.41 -5.20
C GLY A 132 -9.14 13.88 -4.86
N LEU A 133 -9.81 14.25 -3.76
CA LEU A 133 -9.71 15.54 -3.10
C LEU A 133 -9.15 15.29 -1.71
N ILE A 134 -8.12 16.05 -1.35
CA ILE A 134 -7.38 15.91 -0.10
C ILE A 134 -7.37 17.25 0.60
N GLN A 135 -7.64 17.22 1.90
CA GLN A 135 -7.50 18.33 2.84
C GLN A 135 -6.27 18.05 3.72
N HIS A 136 -5.37 19.02 3.80
CA HIS A 136 -4.36 19.12 4.85
C HIS A 136 -4.84 20.12 5.89
N HIS A 137 -4.61 19.78 7.16
CA HIS A 137 -4.93 20.65 8.28
C HIS A 137 -3.81 20.58 9.30
N LEU A 138 -3.31 21.74 9.72
CA LEU A 138 -2.28 21.93 10.74
C LEU A 138 -2.83 22.84 11.82
N ASP A 139 -2.95 22.31 13.04
CA ASP A 139 -3.35 23.05 14.24
C ASP A 139 -2.10 23.57 14.94
N GLN A 140 -1.95 24.92 14.93
CA GLN A 140 -0.82 25.61 15.57
C GLN A 140 -1.25 26.28 16.90
N THR A 141 -2.52 26.20 17.29
CA THR A 141 -3.08 26.91 18.46
C THR A 141 -2.49 26.47 19.79
N GLY A 142 -1.95 25.25 19.86
CA GLY A 142 -1.36 24.68 21.07
C GLY A 142 0.15 24.94 21.26
N PHE A 143 0.80 25.62 20.31
CA PHE A 143 2.23 25.90 20.46
C PHE A 143 2.48 27.05 21.44
N SER A 144 3.29 26.81 22.48
CA SER A 144 3.67 27.81 23.47
C SER A 144 5.08 28.32 23.15
N GLY A 145 5.21 29.63 22.89
CA GLY A 145 6.46 30.32 22.63
C GLY A 145 6.35 31.20 21.41
N TYR A 146 7.08 32.33 21.41
CA TYR A 146 7.14 33.20 20.25
C TYR A 146 8.08 32.61 19.20
N ASP A 147 7.52 32.13 18.10
CA ASP A 147 8.26 31.79 16.89
C ASP A 147 7.61 32.58 15.73
N PRO A 148 8.37 33.45 15.04
CA PRO A 148 7.81 34.25 13.93
C PRO A 148 7.31 33.41 12.74
N LEU A 149 7.64 32.11 12.69
CA LEU A 149 7.20 31.17 11.65
C LEU A 149 5.95 30.39 12.06
N ILE A 150 5.57 30.42 13.33
CA ILE A 150 4.42 29.72 13.88
C ILE A 150 3.34 30.77 14.23
N GLY A 151 2.22 30.73 13.52
CA GLY A 151 1.03 31.52 13.87
C GLY A 151 0.22 30.84 15.00
N GLU A 152 -0.72 31.57 15.57
CA GLU A 152 -1.71 31.00 16.51
C GLU A 152 -2.96 30.46 15.78
N ASP A 153 -2.86 30.22 14.46
CA ASP A 153 -3.98 29.91 13.60
C ASP A 153 -4.03 28.42 13.20
N GLU A 154 -5.21 27.98 12.81
CA GLU A 154 -5.41 26.72 12.10
C GLU A 154 -5.18 26.95 10.60
N LEU A 155 -4.24 26.20 10.01
CA LEU A 155 -3.97 26.26 8.59
C LEU A 155 -4.64 25.09 7.88
N THR A 156 -5.35 25.39 6.78
CA THR A 156 -6.03 24.36 5.98
C THR A 156 -5.78 24.59 4.49
N ASP A 157 -5.42 23.55 3.79
CA ASP A 157 -5.18 23.53 2.36
C ASP A 157 -5.91 22.36 1.68
N TYR A 158 -6.37 22.56 0.43
CA TYR A 158 -7.11 21.58 -0.35
C TYR A 158 -6.43 21.39 -1.71
N TYR A 159 -6.24 20.15 -2.10
CA TYR A 159 -5.70 19.84 -3.42
C TYR A 159 -6.35 18.60 -4.03
N GLY A 160 -6.36 18.56 -5.36
CA GLY A 160 -6.78 17.39 -6.13
C GLY A 160 -5.60 16.50 -6.48
N ASN A 161 -5.85 15.20 -6.62
CA ASN A 161 -4.84 14.27 -7.09
C ASN A 161 -5.42 13.18 -8.00
N VAL A 162 -4.54 12.56 -8.77
CA VAL A 162 -4.86 11.47 -9.68
C VAL A 162 -3.84 10.34 -9.51
N ASP A 163 -4.35 9.12 -9.47
CA ASP A 163 -3.53 7.90 -9.48
C ASP A 163 -3.88 7.07 -10.72
N PHE A 164 -2.90 6.36 -11.28
CA PHE A 164 -3.08 5.42 -12.37
C PHE A 164 -2.46 4.08 -12.02
N GLY A 165 -3.13 2.99 -12.36
CA GLY A 165 -2.64 1.63 -12.10
C GLY A 165 -2.93 0.66 -13.23
N MET A 166 -2.10 -0.35 -13.34
CA MET A 166 -2.25 -1.50 -14.21
C MET A 166 -2.01 -2.77 -13.39
N SER A 167 -2.81 -3.80 -13.61
CA SER A 167 -2.67 -5.12 -12.97
C SER A 167 -2.83 -6.22 -13.99
N TYR A 168 -1.99 -7.22 -13.91
CA TYR A 168 -2.05 -8.40 -14.77
C TYR A 168 -2.03 -9.67 -13.94
N TYR A 169 -2.99 -10.55 -14.21
CA TYR A 169 -3.11 -11.88 -13.62
C TYR A 169 -3.05 -12.93 -14.72
N TYR A 170 -2.20 -13.92 -14.52
CA TYR A 170 -2.16 -15.10 -15.37
C TYR A 170 -2.08 -16.37 -14.50
N ASN A 171 -3.19 -17.11 -14.43
CA ASN A 171 -3.36 -18.19 -13.47
C ASN A 171 -2.96 -17.72 -12.04
N ASN A 172 -1.98 -18.38 -11.46
CA ASN A 172 -1.50 -18.13 -10.10
C ASN A 172 -0.46 -17.00 -10.01
N PHE A 173 0.00 -16.45 -11.15
CA PHE A 173 0.91 -15.30 -11.19
C PHE A 173 0.13 -13.99 -11.22
N PHE A 174 0.61 -12.99 -10.50
CA PHE A 174 0.08 -11.63 -10.55
C PHE A 174 1.18 -10.58 -10.49
N THR A 175 0.90 -9.43 -11.11
CA THR A 175 1.77 -8.25 -11.05
C THR A 175 0.95 -6.98 -11.13
N HIS A 176 1.43 -5.94 -10.48
CA HIS A 176 0.79 -4.62 -10.47
C HIS A 176 1.83 -3.53 -10.66
N LEU A 177 1.46 -2.49 -11.39
CA LEU A 177 2.21 -1.25 -11.55
C LEU A 177 1.27 -0.09 -11.25
N THR A 178 1.67 0.83 -10.36
CA THR A 178 0.84 1.97 -10.00
C THR A 178 1.69 3.21 -9.83
N VAL A 179 1.23 4.32 -10.37
CA VAL A 179 1.75 5.65 -10.11
C VAL A 179 0.70 6.40 -9.31
N LYS A 180 1.06 6.78 -8.09
CA LYS A 180 0.20 7.61 -7.22
C LYS A 180 0.69 9.04 -7.20
N ASN A 181 -0.24 9.95 -6.93
CA ASN A 181 0.04 11.36 -6.79
C ASN A 181 0.65 11.98 -8.07
N ILE A 182 0.01 11.77 -9.22
CA ILE A 182 0.53 12.19 -10.53
C ILE A 182 0.53 13.71 -10.69
N LEU A 183 -0.48 14.39 -10.11
CA LEU A 183 -0.59 15.84 -10.24
C LEU A 183 0.40 16.53 -9.33
N GLU A 184 1.22 17.39 -9.91
CA GLU A 184 2.09 18.29 -9.19
C GLU A 184 1.25 19.47 -8.68
N GLY A 185 1.10 19.58 -7.35
CA GLY A 185 0.42 20.71 -6.71
C GLY A 185 1.40 21.44 -5.79
N GLN A 186 1.46 22.76 -5.89
CA GLN A 186 2.09 23.58 -4.84
C GLN A 186 1.17 23.50 -3.61
N ARG A 187 1.77 23.23 -2.46
CA ARG A 187 1.06 23.21 -1.18
C ARG A 187 1.26 24.56 -0.51
N GLU A 188 0.19 25.33 -0.41
CA GLU A 188 0.23 26.67 0.19
C GLU A 188 0.45 26.63 1.71
N LEU A 189 0.17 25.49 2.35
CA LEU A 189 0.30 25.30 3.79
C LEU A 189 1.75 25.49 4.31
N PHE A 190 2.73 25.24 3.47
CA PHE A 190 4.13 25.32 3.83
C PHE A 190 4.82 26.42 3.04
N ILE A 191 5.14 27.54 3.69
CA ILE A 191 5.78 28.74 3.11
C ILE A 191 7.24 28.46 2.67
N SER A 192 7.74 27.27 2.86
CA SER A 192 9.15 26.92 2.61
C SER A 192 9.32 26.10 1.33
N ASP A 193 10.20 26.55 0.45
CA ASP A 193 10.70 25.75 -0.70
C ASP A 193 11.35 24.41 -0.28
N ALA A 194 11.59 24.23 1.03
CA ALA A 194 12.13 23.00 1.61
C ALA A 194 11.08 21.88 1.76
N VAL A 195 9.77 22.20 1.68
CA VAL A 195 8.73 21.18 1.76
C VAL A 195 8.32 20.80 0.34
N PRO A 196 8.60 19.57 -0.10
CA PRO A 196 8.24 19.15 -1.43
C PRO A 196 6.74 19.21 -1.63
N GLY A 197 6.34 19.65 -2.79
CA GLY A 197 4.95 19.54 -3.25
C GLY A 197 4.46 18.08 -3.20
N ASN A 198 3.52 17.76 -4.04
CA ASN A 198 3.01 16.40 -4.09
C ASN A 198 4.09 15.39 -4.53
N GLN A 199 4.37 14.38 -3.71
CA GLN A 199 5.38 13.36 -4.04
C GLN A 199 4.77 12.25 -4.86
N ARG A 200 5.09 12.23 -6.15
CA ARG A 200 4.75 11.12 -7.03
C ARG A 200 5.43 9.85 -6.55
N THR A 201 4.65 8.78 -6.41
CA THR A 201 5.14 7.49 -5.90
C THR A 201 4.82 6.39 -6.90
N LEU A 202 5.84 5.64 -7.30
CA LEU A 202 5.73 4.46 -8.14
C LEU A 202 5.73 3.20 -7.26
N PHE A 203 4.76 2.32 -7.50
CA PHE A 203 4.66 1.00 -6.89
C PHE A 203 4.72 -0.07 -7.95
N PHE A 204 5.56 -1.06 -7.74
CA PHE A 204 5.57 -2.29 -8.52
C PHE A 204 5.45 -3.48 -7.56
N SER A 205 4.51 -4.38 -7.80
CA SER A 205 4.41 -5.62 -7.05
C SER A 205 4.26 -6.82 -7.95
N ALA A 206 4.78 -7.96 -7.50
CA ALA A 206 4.62 -9.23 -8.18
C ALA A 206 4.57 -10.37 -7.15
N GLY A 207 3.82 -11.40 -7.47
CA GLY A 207 3.70 -12.57 -6.62
C GLY A 207 3.19 -13.79 -7.37
N TYR A 208 3.25 -14.91 -6.68
CA TYR A 208 2.80 -16.19 -7.20
C TYR A 208 2.10 -17.01 -6.11
N VAL A 209 0.95 -17.61 -6.44
CA VAL A 209 0.22 -18.49 -5.52
C VAL A 209 0.60 -19.94 -5.80
N ILE A 210 1.12 -20.61 -4.78
CA ILE A 210 1.50 -22.02 -4.82
C ILE A 210 0.38 -22.81 -4.15
N GLU A 211 -0.24 -23.73 -4.89
CA GLU A 211 -1.28 -24.65 -4.39
C GLU A 211 -0.70 -26.08 -4.39
N PRO A 212 -0.24 -26.62 -3.25
CA PRO A 212 0.34 -27.96 -3.19
C PRO A 212 -0.73 -29.05 -3.36
N GLY A 213 -1.00 -29.48 -4.57
CA GLY A 213 -1.87 -30.59 -4.90
C GLY A 213 -3.27 -30.51 -4.26
N HIS A 214 -3.63 -31.52 -3.45
CA HIS A 214 -4.93 -31.58 -2.74
C HIS A 214 -4.87 -30.97 -1.33
N SER A 215 -3.86 -30.19 -1.02
CA SER A 215 -3.71 -29.55 0.28
C SER A 215 -4.73 -28.43 0.48
N PRO A 216 -5.29 -28.25 1.68
CA PRO A 216 -6.11 -27.09 1.99
C PRO A 216 -5.29 -25.79 2.12
N TRP A 217 -3.96 -25.90 2.04
CA TRP A 217 -3.05 -24.75 2.12
C TRP A 217 -2.75 -24.15 0.76
N SER A 218 -2.64 -22.83 0.70
CA SER A 218 -2.02 -22.08 -0.39
C SER A 218 -0.97 -21.15 0.17
N LEU A 219 0.14 -20.99 -0.56
CA LEU A 219 1.26 -20.14 -0.18
C LEU A 219 1.41 -19.03 -1.21
N GLU A 220 1.66 -17.80 -0.78
CA GLU A 220 1.78 -16.62 -1.65
C GLU A 220 3.04 -15.83 -1.31
N PRO A 221 4.22 -16.21 -1.85
CA PRO A 221 5.36 -15.33 -1.88
C PRO A 221 5.10 -14.15 -2.81
N SER A 222 5.42 -12.93 -2.36
CA SER A 222 5.30 -11.72 -3.17
C SER A 222 6.32 -10.67 -2.76
N LEU A 223 6.52 -9.70 -3.66
CA LEU A 223 7.35 -8.53 -3.41
C LEU A 223 6.60 -7.26 -3.79
N LEU A 224 6.93 -6.17 -3.12
CA LEU A 224 6.51 -4.81 -3.45
C LEU A 224 7.74 -3.91 -3.49
N LEU A 225 7.91 -3.17 -4.57
CA LEU A 225 8.91 -2.11 -4.71
C LEU A 225 8.18 -0.77 -4.68
N GLN A 226 8.74 0.17 -3.93
CA GLN A 226 8.27 1.55 -3.85
C GLN A 226 9.42 2.48 -4.25
N TYR A 227 9.10 3.48 -5.07
CA TYR A 227 10.00 4.56 -5.43
C TYR A 227 9.27 5.90 -5.35
N ARG A 228 9.82 6.87 -4.61
CA ARG A 228 9.35 8.26 -4.56
C ARG A 228 10.23 9.14 -5.41
N ASP A 229 9.61 9.83 -6.36
CA ASP A 229 10.32 10.57 -7.41
C ASP A 229 11.10 11.77 -6.86
N TYR A 230 10.48 12.56 -5.98
CA TYR A 230 11.08 13.79 -5.47
C TYR A 230 12.18 13.53 -4.41
N SER A 231 11.89 12.64 -3.45
CA SER A 231 12.85 12.35 -2.36
C SER A 231 13.90 11.30 -2.76
N GLY A 232 13.71 10.62 -3.90
CA GLY A 232 14.57 9.51 -4.30
C GLY A 232 14.41 8.25 -3.45
N GLU A 233 13.53 8.26 -2.44
CA GLU A 233 13.33 7.15 -1.51
C GLU A 233 12.91 5.86 -2.22
N LYS A 234 13.56 4.77 -1.85
CA LYS A 234 13.30 3.42 -2.35
C LYS A 234 13.06 2.49 -1.19
N ALA A 235 12.08 1.63 -1.34
CA ALA A 235 11.83 0.55 -0.38
C ALA A 235 11.44 -0.74 -1.09
N ILE A 236 11.74 -1.86 -0.45
CA ILE A 236 11.31 -3.20 -0.86
C ILE A 236 10.58 -3.87 0.28
N ASP A 237 9.44 -4.50 -0.02
CA ASP A 237 8.77 -5.43 0.88
C ASP A 237 8.90 -6.83 0.31
N LEU A 238 9.33 -7.78 1.14
CA LEU A 238 9.31 -9.19 0.86
C LEU A 238 8.22 -9.83 1.71
N ASN A 239 7.22 -10.42 1.07
CA ASN A 239 6.05 -10.94 1.75
C ASN A 239 5.94 -12.45 1.55
N PHE A 240 5.51 -13.12 2.61
CA PHE A 240 5.12 -14.52 2.55
C PHE A 240 3.78 -14.69 3.28
N LYS A 241 2.75 -15.14 2.54
CA LYS A 241 1.43 -15.43 3.08
C LYS A 241 1.09 -16.89 2.94
N ALA A 242 0.35 -17.41 3.90
CA ALA A 242 -0.22 -18.74 3.87
C ALA A 242 -1.72 -18.64 4.13
N TYR A 243 -2.50 -19.40 3.38
CA TYR A 243 -3.96 -19.47 3.49
C TYR A 243 -4.37 -20.90 3.77
N TYR A 244 -5.27 -21.11 4.73
CA TYR A 244 -5.85 -22.40 5.05
C TYR A 244 -7.35 -22.41 4.75
N ARG A 245 -7.77 -23.26 3.83
CA ARG A 245 -9.14 -23.37 3.30
C ARG A 245 -9.92 -24.57 3.85
N GLY A 246 -9.49 -25.15 4.96
CA GLY A 246 -10.10 -26.36 5.53
C GLY A 246 -11.29 -26.11 6.46
N LEU A 247 -11.83 -24.90 6.56
CA LEU A 247 -13.02 -24.58 7.34
C LEU A 247 -14.27 -24.67 6.45
N GLU A 248 -15.40 -25.14 6.99
CA GLU A 248 -16.63 -25.35 6.21
C GLU A 248 -17.21 -24.06 5.60
N GLU A 249 -17.13 -22.93 6.31
CA GLU A 249 -17.71 -21.64 5.87
C GLU A 249 -16.70 -20.50 5.89
N GLY A 250 -15.43 -20.81 5.74
CA GLY A 250 -14.43 -19.77 5.80
C GLY A 250 -13.00 -20.28 5.75
N GLY A 251 -12.05 -19.46 6.22
CA GLY A 251 -10.67 -19.85 6.34
C GLY A 251 -9.84 -18.83 7.07
N ILE A 252 -8.63 -19.21 7.33
CA ILE A 252 -7.66 -18.40 8.03
C ILE A 252 -6.49 -18.11 7.10
N PHE A 253 -5.86 -16.98 7.31
CA PHE A 253 -4.61 -16.65 6.65
C PHE A 253 -3.66 -15.97 7.65
N GLY A 254 -2.40 -16.04 7.32
CA GLY A 254 -1.37 -15.33 8.08
C GLY A 254 -0.10 -15.24 7.27
N GLY A 255 0.82 -14.44 7.75
CA GLY A 255 2.07 -14.25 7.05
C GLY A 255 2.99 -13.29 7.76
N ILE A 256 4.06 -12.99 7.06
CA ILE A 256 5.09 -12.07 7.50
C ILE A 256 5.53 -11.22 6.30
N SER A 257 5.76 -9.93 6.56
CA SER A 257 6.38 -9.01 5.62
C SER A 257 7.66 -8.45 6.23
N TYR A 258 8.71 -8.37 5.43
CA TYR A 258 9.93 -7.65 5.75
C TYR A 258 10.06 -6.46 4.81
N ARG A 259 10.05 -5.26 5.36
CA ARG A 259 10.30 -4.01 4.63
C ARG A 259 11.67 -3.48 4.93
N ARG A 260 12.38 -3.07 3.88
CA ARG A 260 13.65 -2.36 3.97
C ARG A 260 13.67 -1.14 3.06
N GLY A 261 14.00 0.03 3.62
CA GLY A 261 14.42 1.23 2.89
C GLY A 261 15.87 1.10 2.42
N PHE A 262 16.23 1.81 1.36
CA PHE A 262 17.60 1.86 0.86
C PHE A 262 18.31 3.16 1.22
N GLU A 263 17.55 4.20 1.45
CA GLU A 263 18.02 5.50 1.97
C GLU A 263 18.03 5.44 3.50
N GLY A 264 19.14 5.84 4.11
CA GLY A 264 19.32 5.89 5.56
C GLY A 264 19.52 7.33 6.04
N ALA A 265 19.11 7.60 7.27
CA ALA A 265 19.48 8.81 7.98
C ALA A 265 20.82 8.61 8.69
N ASP A 266 21.68 9.64 8.63
CA ASP A 266 22.89 9.67 9.43
C ASP A 266 22.55 10.04 10.86
N PHE A 267 22.95 9.23 11.82
CA PHE A 267 22.81 9.52 13.25
C PHE A 267 24.10 9.22 14.00
N VAL A 268 24.27 9.89 15.15
CA VAL A 268 25.41 9.66 16.01
C VAL A 268 25.03 8.62 17.04
N ASN A 269 25.68 7.45 16.97
CA ASN A 269 25.44 6.36 17.92
C ASN A 269 26.01 6.70 19.34
N GLU A 270 25.69 5.88 20.32
CA GLU A 270 26.15 6.04 21.71
C GLU A 270 27.68 6.11 21.86
N ARG A 271 28.45 5.63 20.87
CA ARG A 271 29.92 5.68 20.83
C ARG A 271 30.47 6.93 20.17
N GLY A 272 29.60 7.88 19.76
CA GLY A 272 29.98 9.12 19.09
C GLY A 272 30.37 8.98 17.61
N ASN A 273 30.10 7.83 16.99
CA ASN A 273 30.34 7.62 15.56
C ASN A 273 29.08 7.94 14.75
N THR A 274 29.26 8.65 13.63
CA THR A 274 28.18 8.82 12.66
C THR A 274 27.96 7.50 11.91
N THR A 275 26.78 6.95 12.01
CA THR A 275 26.32 5.73 11.32
C THR A 275 25.11 6.07 10.47
N ARG A 276 24.98 5.42 9.32
CA ARG A 276 23.82 5.54 8.43
C ARG A 276 22.93 4.31 8.61
N GLU A 277 21.68 4.53 8.93
CA GLU A 277 20.72 3.46 9.18
C GLU A 277 19.47 3.62 8.31
N ALA A 278 19.16 2.57 7.54
CA ALA A 278 17.96 2.49 6.72
C ALA A 278 16.80 1.88 7.50
N LEU A 279 15.61 2.36 7.28
CA LEU A 279 14.41 1.90 7.96
C LEU A 279 14.12 0.43 7.65
N GLN A 280 13.87 -0.36 8.68
CA GLN A 280 13.55 -1.78 8.59
C GLN A 280 12.34 -2.11 9.46
N TYR A 281 11.37 -2.82 8.87
CA TYR A 281 10.19 -3.34 9.58
C TYR A 281 10.02 -4.82 9.35
N VAL A 282 9.60 -5.52 10.38
CA VAL A 282 9.02 -6.86 10.27
C VAL A 282 7.56 -6.77 10.69
N THR A 283 6.68 -7.31 9.85
CA THR A 283 5.25 -7.17 10.01
C THR A 283 4.59 -8.55 9.94
N PRO A 284 4.47 -9.29 11.07
CA PRO A 284 3.56 -10.42 11.16
C PRO A 284 2.10 -9.96 11.05
N PHE A 285 1.28 -10.77 10.42
CA PHE A 285 -0.16 -10.53 10.32
C PHE A 285 -0.93 -11.85 10.29
N ALA A 286 -2.19 -11.78 10.72
CA ALA A 286 -3.11 -12.91 10.66
C ALA A 286 -4.54 -12.40 10.44
N GLY A 287 -5.37 -13.25 9.88
CA GLY A 287 -6.78 -12.93 9.66
C GLY A 287 -7.64 -14.18 9.51
N ILE A 288 -8.93 -13.96 9.67
CA ILE A 288 -9.97 -14.96 9.47
C ILE A 288 -11.03 -14.36 8.56
N GLN A 289 -11.44 -15.14 7.59
CA GLN A 289 -12.67 -14.89 6.86
C GLN A 289 -13.70 -15.95 7.25
N TYR A 290 -14.86 -15.50 7.72
CA TYR A 290 -15.99 -16.35 8.03
C TYR A 290 -17.23 -15.85 7.30
N LYS A 291 -17.78 -16.68 6.41
CA LYS A 291 -18.85 -16.26 5.51
C LYS A 291 -18.46 -14.98 4.74
N ASN A 292 -19.23 -13.93 4.92
CA ASN A 292 -19.01 -12.63 4.28
C ASN A 292 -18.13 -11.68 5.07
N PHE A 293 -17.74 -12.04 6.30
CA PHE A 293 -16.95 -11.15 7.16
C PHE A 293 -15.47 -11.51 7.12
N LEU A 294 -14.62 -10.48 7.14
CA LEU A 294 -13.19 -10.61 7.29
C LEU A 294 -12.76 -9.83 8.53
N PHE A 295 -11.94 -10.44 9.34
CA PHE A 295 -11.20 -9.79 10.42
C PHE A 295 -9.72 -10.08 10.24
N ALA A 296 -8.88 -9.04 10.32
CA ALA A 296 -7.44 -9.20 10.28
C ALA A 296 -6.74 -8.25 11.24
N TYR A 297 -5.59 -8.69 11.70
CA TYR A 297 -4.70 -7.93 12.58
C TYR A 297 -3.29 -7.97 12.02
N THR A 298 -2.63 -6.81 12.06
CA THR A 298 -1.26 -6.61 11.61
C THR A 298 -0.48 -5.90 12.71
N TYR A 299 0.70 -6.38 13.02
CA TYR A 299 1.64 -5.74 13.93
C TYR A 299 2.95 -5.48 13.20
N SER A 300 3.47 -4.26 13.24
CA SER A 300 4.74 -3.92 12.61
C SER A 300 5.73 -3.46 13.66
N GLU A 301 6.86 -4.13 13.71
CA GLU A 301 7.99 -3.80 14.59
C GLU A 301 9.11 -3.18 13.77
N GLN A 302 9.67 -2.10 14.28
CA GLN A 302 10.83 -1.43 13.70
C GLN A 302 12.12 -2.01 14.28
N PHE A 303 13.03 -2.44 13.41
CA PHE A 303 14.34 -2.99 13.77
C PHE A 303 15.45 -1.99 13.45
N ASN A 304 15.47 -0.88 14.16
CA ASN A 304 16.46 0.16 14.01
C ASN A 304 16.97 0.57 15.39
N ASP A 305 18.21 1.10 15.49
CA ASP A 305 18.77 1.62 16.74
C ASP A 305 18.05 2.90 17.17
N VAL A 306 17.50 3.68 16.24
CA VAL A 306 16.70 4.87 16.51
C VAL A 306 15.21 4.50 16.56
N VAL A 307 14.72 4.14 17.72
CA VAL A 307 13.30 3.85 17.99
C VAL A 307 12.74 4.92 18.91
N LEU A 308 11.71 5.64 18.48
CA LEU A 308 11.05 6.67 19.29
C LEU A 308 10.17 6.08 20.39
N SER A 309 9.62 4.88 20.18
CA SER A 309 8.81 4.13 21.14
C SER A 309 8.85 2.64 20.84
N ASN A 310 8.83 1.81 21.87
CA ASN A 310 8.82 0.34 21.76
C ASN A 310 7.44 -0.24 21.41
N GLY A 311 6.42 0.60 21.18
CA GLY A 311 5.03 0.15 21.00
C GLY A 311 4.69 -0.38 19.58
N GLY A 312 5.60 -0.26 18.60
CA GLY A 312 5.32 -0.71 17.22
C GLY A 312 4.08 -0.07 16.59
N PHE A 313 3.55 -0.71 15.52
CA PHE A 313 2.32 -0.29 14.83
C PHE A 313 1.28 -1.39 14.91
N HIS A 314 0.09 -1.04 15.34
CA HIS A 314 -1.06 -1.94 15.40
C HIS A 314 -2.07 -1.57 14.34
N GLN A 315 -2.58 -2.57 13.61
CA GLN A 315 -3.61 -2.35 12.60
C GLN A 315 -4.69 -3.43 12.71
N ILE A 316 -5.93 -3.00 12.69
CA ILE A 316 -7.10 -3.86 12.62
C ILE A 316 -7.82 -3.57 11.30
N THR A 317 -8.18 -4.64 10.58
CA THR A 317 -8.98 -4.55 9.36
C THR A 317 -10.26 -5.36 9.53
N LEU A 318 -11.40 -4.70 9.30
CA LEU A 318 -12.71 -5.32 9.22
C LEU A 318 -13.18 -5.31 7.77
N GLY A 319 -13.69 -6.42 7.30
CA GLY A 319 -14.18 -6.56 5.94
C GLY A 319 -15.57 -7.14 5.86
N TYR A 320 -16.31 -6.73 4.83
CA TYR A 320 -17.58 -7.33 4.45
C TYR A 320 -17.61 -7.54 2.94
N ASN A 321 -17.89 -8.76 2.55
CA ASN A 321 -18.00 -9.21 1.16
C ASN A 321 -19.48 -9.37 0.80
N PHE A 322 -19.92 -8.84 -0.35
CA PHE A 322 -21.32 -8.91 -0.72
C PHE A 322 -21.50 -9.02 -2.24
N GLY A 323 -22.62 -9.59 -2.65
CA GLY A 323 -22.97 -9.76 -4.05
C GLY A 323 -21.98 -10.68 -4.77
N SER A 324 -22.41 -11.79 -5.29
CA SER A 324 -21.63 -12.69 -6.12
C SER A 324 -22.43 -12.98 -7.36
N ASN A 325 -22.04 -12.42 -8.49
CA ASN A 325 -22.70 -12.65 -9.77
C ASN A 325 -21.73 -13.19 -10.82
N ARG A 326 -20.62 -13.81 -10.40
CA ARG A 326 -19.53 -14.14 -11.32
C ARG A 326 -19.01 -15.53 -11.11
N GLU A 327 -18.63 -16.12 -12.21
CA GLU A 327 -17.92 -17.37 -12.25
C GLU A 327 -16.58 -17.25 -11.55
N ARG A 328 -16.25 -18.24 -10.74
CA ARG A 328 -14.99 -18.38 -10.06
C ARG A 328 -13.88 -18.71 -11.07
N HIS A 329 -12.81 -17.97 -11.06
CA HIS A 329 -11.62 -18.31 -11.84
C HIS A 329 -10.91 -19.52 -11.23
N ASN A 330 -10.43 -20.42 -12.09
CA ASN A 330 -9.65 -21.57 -11.66
C ASN A 330 -8.18 -21.18 -11.38
N CYS A 331 -7.99 -20.43 -10.31
CA CYS A 331 -6.66 -20.06 -9.79
C CYS A 331 -6.71 -19.93 -8.27
N GLY A 332 -5.55 -20.07 -7.61
CA GLY A 332 -5.39 -19.84 -6.18
C GLY A 332 -5.36 -18.36 -5.76
N CYS A 333 -5.71 -17.44 -6.64
CA CYS A 333 -5.58 -16.00 -6.44
C CYS A 333 -6.69 -15.45 -5.53
N HIS A 334 -6.44 -15.36 -4.24
CA HIS A 334 -7.39 -14.94 -3.22
C HIS A 334 -7.89 -13.48 -3.40
N ASN A 335 -7.09 -12.60 -4.00
CA ASN A 335 -7.49 -11.22 -4.24
C ASN A 335 -8.58 -11.07 -5.31
N ILE A 336 -8.69 -12.03 -6.23
CA ILE A 336 -9.66 -12.05 -7.32
C ILE A 336 -10.83 -12.98 -6.99
N ASN A 337 -10.55 -14.18 -6.51
CA ASN A 337 -11.58 -15.14 -6.15
C ASN A 337 -12.18 -14.88 -4.77
N HIS A 338 -13.44 -15.25 -4.61
CA HIS A 338 -14.00 -15.45 -3.27
C HIS A 338 -13.27 -16.61 -2.60
N LEU A 339 -12.77 -16.41 -1.37
CA LEU A 339 -11.83 -17.33 -0.72
C LEU A 339 -12.42 -18.73 -0.43
N TRP A 340 -13.77 -18.88 -0.37
CA TRP A 340 -14.37 -19.99 0.36
C TRP A 340 -15.67 -20.49 -0.31
N HIS A 341 -15.52 -21.09 -1.48
CA HIS A 341 -16.56 -21.96 -2.08
C HIS A 341 -15.92 -23.14 -2.81
#